data_b234004d81c91e0f86c6cc7422e440a4
#
_entry.id   b234004d81c91e0f86c6cc7422e440a4
#
_cell.length_a   1.000
_cell.length_b   1.000
_cell.length_c   1.000
_cell.angle_alpha   90.00
_cell.angle_beta   90.00
_cell.angle_gamma   90.00
#
_symmetry.space_group_name_H-M   'P 1'
#
loop_
_entity.id
_entity.type
_entity.pdbx_description
1 polymer ?
#
loop_
_entity_poly.entity_id
_entity_poly.type
_entity_poly.pdbx_seq_one_letter_code
_entity_poly.pdbx_strand_id
1 'polypeptide(L)'
;CLLFYDWRLMIACLWGVPVAFGLLFGSRKIAAQNSEVTKKAALRVSDGIQEALENVREIRAANQEERYLAGLYEKIDQHEKVTIRGELTTGLFVNAASVIMRLGVATTILTGASLILSGQIDFMVLFLFLLVITRVYAPFDQSLALIAEMFISQVSADRINEIYET
;
A
#
# COMPACT_ATOMS: atom_id res chain seq x y z
N CYS A 1 -26.03 -12.36 13.40
CA CYS A 1 -27.05 -11.67 14.22
C CYS A 1 -27.54 -10.36 13.62
N LEU A 2 -26.67 -9.52 13.04
CA LEU A 2 -27.07 -8.21 12.43
C LEU A 2 -27.99 -8.35 11.20
N LEU A 3 -27.89 -9.43 10.44
CA LEU A 3 -28.78 -9.76 9.31
C LEU A 3 -30.27 -9.82 9.69
N PHE A 4 -30.57 -10.17 10.94
CA PHE A 4 -31.95 -10.28 11.44
C PHE A 4 -32.59 -8.92 11.77
N TYR A 5 -31.77 -7.88 11.95
CA TYR A 5 -32.28 -6.54 12.25
C TYR A 5 -32.64 -5.76 11.00
N ASP A 6 -31.69 -5.63 10.04
CA ASP A 6 -31.95 -5.01 8.74
C ASP A 6 -30.85 -5.37 7.72
N TRP A 7 -31.21 -6.06 6.64
CA TRP A 7 -30.29 -6.46 5.58
C TRP A 7 -29.77 -5.27 4.76
N ARG A 8 -30.53 -4.18 4.68
CA ARG A 8 -30.16 -2.96 3.96
C ARG A 8 -29.00 -2.23 4.64
N LEU A 9 -29.09 -2.08 5.97
CA LEU A 9 -27.99 -1.53 6.77
C LEU A 9 -26.75 -2.39 6.70
N MET A 10 -26.90 -3.70 6.71
CA MET A 10 -25.77 -4.61 6.59
C MET A 10 -25.07 -4.49 5.24
N ILE A 11 -25.79 -4.39 4.13
CA ILE A 11 -25.19 -4.15 2.81
C ILE A 11 -24.51 -2.79 2.78
N ALA A 12 -25.15 -1.73 3.27
CA ALA A 12 -24.56 -0.40 3.35
C ALA A 12 -23.28 -0.36 4.22
N CYS A 13 -23.19 -1.24 5.20
CA CYS A 13 -22.03 -1.39 6.07
C CYS A 13 -20.87 -2.15 5.39
N LEU A 14 -21.16 -3.26 4.73
CA LEU A 14 -20.14 -4.23 4.30
C LEU A 14 -19.66 -4.03 2.86
N TRP A 15 -20.36 -3.27 2.01
CA TRP A 15 -19.98 -3.12 0.60
C TRP A 15 -18.56 -2.52 0.41
N GLY A 16 -18.13 -1.66 1.33
CA GLY A 16 -16.82 -1.04 1.29
C GLY A 16 -15.67 -2.04 1.41
N VAL A 17 -15.85 -3.12 2.16
CA VAL A 17 -14.82 -4.15 2.37
C VAL A 17 -14.44 -4.85 1.07
N PRO A 18 -15.35 -5.51 0.32
CA PRO A 18 -15.00 -6.20 -0.91
C PRO A 18 -14.47 -5.25 -1.98
N VAL A 19 -14.94 -4.00 -2.03
CA VAL A 19 -14.44 -2.99 -2.98
C VAL A 19 -13.02 -2.57 -2.63
N ALA A 20 -12.71 -2.32 -1.35
CA ALA A 20 -11.37 -1.98 -0.88
C ALA A 20 -10.37 -3.12 -1.16
N PHE A 21 -10.74 -4.37 -0.86
CA PHE A 21 -9.91 -5.53 -1.18
C PHE A 21 -9.73 -5.71 -2.70
N GLY A 22 -10.79 -5.57 -3.49
CA GLY A 22 -10.74 -5.64 -4.95
C GLY A 22 -9.77 -4.62 -5.54
N LEU A 23 -9.78 -3.39 -5.03
CA LEU A 23 -8.86 -2.32 -5.44
C LEU A 23 -7.41 -2.67 -5.08
N LEU A 24 -7.17 -3.19 -3.88
CA LEU A 24 -5.83 -3.58 -3.44
C LEU A 24 -5.29 -4.76 -4.26
N PHE A 25 -6.09 -5.81 -4.48
CA PHE A 25 -5.69 -6.93 -5.33
C PHE A 25 -5.46 -6.51 -6.78
N GLY A 26 -6.26 -5.60 -7.31
CA GLY A 26 -6.06 -5.02 -8.65
C GLY A 26 -4.75 -4.23 -8.77
N SER A 27 -4.33 -3.56 -7.70
CA SER A 27 -3.06 -2.79 -7.69
C SER A 27 -1.80 -3.64 -7.50
N ARG A 28 -1.94 -4.94 -7.16
CA ARG A 28 -0.82 -5.86 -6.86
C ARG A 28 0.27 -5.84 -7.94
N LYS A 29 -0.14 -5.90 -9.21
CA LYS A 29 0.80 -5.92 -10.35
C LYS A 29 1.62 -4.64 -10.44
N ILE A 30 0.98 -3.50 -10.19
CA ILE A 30 1.63 -2.18 -10.20
C ILE A 30 2.60 -2.06 -9.03
N ALA A 31 2.19 -2.48 -7.84
CA ALA A 31 3.03 -2.47 -6.65
C ALA A 31 4.27 -3.37 -6.82
N ALA A 32 4.11 -4.57 -7.37
CA ALA A 32 5.22 -5.49 -7.64
C ALA A 32 6.20 -4.90 -8.67
N GLN A 33 5.72 -4.32 -9.77
CA GLN A 33 6.57 -3.67 -10.77
C GLN A 33 7.34 -2.48 -10.18
N ASN A 34 6.69 -1.62 -9.41
CA ASN A 34 7.34 -0.49 -8.75
C ASN A 34 8.42 -0.97 -7.77
N SER A 35 8.15 -2.01 -6.98
CA SER A 35 9.12 -2.59 -6.07
C SER A 35 10.35 -3.15 -6.81
N GLU A 36 10.15 -3.82 -7.93
CA GLU A 36 11.25 -4.36 -8.75
C GLU A 36 12.12 -3.24 -9.34
N VAL A 37 11.51 -2.18 -9.87
CA VAL A 37 12.24 -1.04 -10.42
C VAL A 37 13.04 -0.31 -9.34
N THR A 38 12.46 -0.10 -8.17
CA THR A 38 13.13 0.52 -7.02
C THR A 38 14.32 -0.31 -6.55
N LYS A 39 14.15 -1.64 -6.45
CA LYS A 39 15.25 -2.55 -6.06
C LYS A 39 16.39 -2.55 -7.08
N LYS A 40 16.10 -2.57 -8.38
CA LYS A 40 17.14 -2.46 -9.41
C LYS A 40 17.91 -1.14 -9.34
N ALA A 41 17.22 -0.04 -9.04
CA ALA A 41 17.87 1.25 -8.85
C ALA A 41 18.75 1.28 -7.59
N ALA A 42 18.30 0.68 -6.49
CA ALA A 42 19.08 0.56 -5.25
C ALA A 42 20.36 -0.27 -5.46
N LEU A 43 20.27 -1.39 -6.20
CA LEU A 43 21.43 -2.21 -6.53
C LEU A 43 22.47 -1.43 -7.34
N ARG A 44 22.04 -0.63 -8.34
CA ARG A 44 22.97 0.22 -9.12
C ARG A 44 23.72 1.24 -8.27
N VAL A 45 23.06 1.77 -7.22
CA VAL A 45 23.72 2.67 -6.27
C VAL A 45 24.73 1.89 -5.42
N SER A 46 24.34 0.71 -4.91
CA SER A 46 25.22 -0.15 -4.12
C SER A 46 26.46 -0.56 -4.91
N ASP A 47 26.27 -1.02 -6.16
CA ASP A 47 27.36 -1.39 -7.05
C ASP A 47 28.31 -0.20 -7.32
N GLY A 48 27.74 1.00 -7.53
CA GLY A 48 28.51 2.21 -7.72
C GLY A 48 29.33 2.61 -6.48
N ILE A 49 28.80 2.42 -5.28
CA ILE A 49 29.53 2.65 -4.03
C ILE A 49 30.65 1.61 -3.87
N GLN A 50 30.36 0.36 -4.14
CA GLN A 50 31.37 -0.70 -4.06
C GLN A 50 32.52 -0.47 -5.04
N GLU A 51 32.20 -0.14 -6.29
CA GLU A 51 33.17 0.22 -7.33
C GLU A 51 34.06 1.41 -6.90
N ALA A 52 33.44 2.44 -6.25
CA ALA A 52 34.16 3.59 -5.72
C ALA A 52 35.16 3.20 -4.63
N LEU A 53 34.76 2.30 -3.73
CA LEU A 53 35.60 1.83 -2.63
C LEU A 53 36.77 0.97 -3.13
N GLU A 54 36.52 0.09 -4.08
CA GLU A 54 37.54 -0.78 -4.67
C GLU A 54 38.59 0.03 -5.45
N ASN A 55 38.15 1.02 -6.21
CA ASN A 55 39.02 1.81 -7.09
C ASN A 55 39.43 3.18 -6.51
N VAL A 56 39.22 3.41 -5.20
CA VAL A 56 39.47 4.72 -4.57
C VAL A 56 40.91 5.23 -4.80
N ARG A 57 41.91 4.35 -4.80
CA ARG A 57 43.32 4.71 -5.02
C ARG A 57 43.57 5.15 -6.46
N GLU A 58 42.99 4.49 -7.43
CA GLU A 58 43.11 4.78 -8.85
C GLU A 58 42.39 6.08 -9.22
N ILE A 59 41.17 6.28 -8.67
CA ILE A 59 40.39 7.51 -8.86
C ILE A 59 41.15 8.72 -8.34
N ARG A 60 41.82 8.60 -7.17
CA ARG A 60 42.66 9.66 -6.59
C ARG A 60 43.89 9.88 -7.40
N ALA A 61 44.59 8.84 -7.80
CA ALA A 61 45.80 8.95 -8.60
C ALA A 61 45.54 9.63 -9.96
N ALA A 62 44.35 9.41 -10.54
CA ALA A 62 43.93 10.02 -11.79
C ALA A 62 43.33 11.42 -11.64
N ASN A 63 43.15 11.92 -10.39
CA ASN A 63 42.49 13.21 -10.05
C ASN A 63 41.08 13.32 -10.69
N GLN A 64 40.34 12.23 -10.69
CA GLN A 64 38.98 12.15 -11.29
C GLN A 64 37.86 12.01 -10.26
N GLU A 65 38.10 12.40 -9.01
CA GLU A 65 37.13 12.28 -7.91
C GLU A 65 35.81 12.98 -8.20
N GLU A 66 35.84 14.21 -8.69
CA GLU A 66 34.64 15.00 -8.98
C GLU A 66 33.79 14.36 -10.06
N ARG A 67 34.41 13.85 -11.12
CA ARG A 67 33.69 13.20 -12.22
C ARG A 67 33.03 11.89 -11.79
N TYR A 68 33.73 11.12 -10.95
CA TYR A 68 33.22 9.87 -10.43
C TYR A 68 32.05 10.10 -9.46
N LEU A 69 32.21 11.06 -8.54
CA LEU A 69 31.17 11.48 -7.61
C LEU A 69 29.94 12.00 -8.34
N ALA A 70 30.09 12.79 -9.40
CA ALA A 70 28.97 13.25 -10.20
C ALA A 70 28.15 12.08 -10.79
N GLY A 71 28.83 11.05 -11.30
CA GLY A 71 28.16 9.84 -11.79
C GLY A 71 27.44 9.03 -10.69
N LEU A 72 28.01 8.99 -9.48
CA LEU A 72 27.40 8.35 -8.33
C LEU A 72 26.16 9.13 -7.85
N TYR A 73 26.25 10.45 -7.77
CA TYR A 73 25.12 11.32 -7.42
C TYR A 73 23.97 11.20 -8.43
N GLU A 74 24.26 11.05 -9.72
CA GLU A 74 23.22 10.81 -10.72
C GLU A 74 22.50 9.49 -10.48
N LYS A 75 23.21 8.40 -10.14
CA LYS A 75 22.61 7.11 -9.77
C LYS A 75 21.71 7.23 -8.54
N ILE A 76 22.15 7.99 -7.52
CA ILE A 76 21.38 8.24 -6.30
C ILE A 76 20.11 9.05 -6.61
N ASP A 77 20.19 10.12 -7.39
CA ASP A 77 19.05 10.94 -7.78
C ASP A 77 18.02 10.13 -8.60
N GLN A 78 18.49 9.26 -9.49
CA GLN A 78 17.61 8.34 -10.21
C GLN A 78 16.91 7.37 -9.26
N HIS A 79 17.63 6.79 -8.29
CA HIS A 79 17.05 5.92 -7.27
C HIS A 79 15.98 6.66 -6.45
N GLU A 80 16.28 7.88 -6.00
CA GLU A 80 15.35 8.70 -5.23
C GLU A 80 14.05 8.97 -6.01
N LYS A 81 14.15 9.42 -7.27
CA LYS A 81 12.99 9.69 -8.12
C LYS A 81 12.10 8.46 -8.34
N VAL A 82 12.73 7.31 -8.55
CA VAL A 82 12.01 6.05 -8.74
C VAL A 82 11.33 5.61 -7.45
N THR A 83 12.01 5.72 -6.31
CA THR A 83 11.49 5.39 -4.99
C THR A 83 10.29 6.25 -4.64
N ILE A 84 10.41 7.59 -4.76
CA ILE A 84 9.32 8.52 -4.48
C ILE A 84 8.09 8.19 -5.35
N ARG A 85 8.29 7.96 -6.65
CA ARG A 85 7.18 7.61 -7.55
C ARG A 85 6.53 6.28 -7.19
N GLY A 86 7.33 5.27 -6.83
CA GLY A 86 6.85 3.96 -6.41
C GLY A 86 6.04 4.03 -5.12
N GLU A 87 6.55 4.74 -4.11
CA GLU A 87 5.88 4.93 -2.82
C GLU A 87 4.59 5.74 -2.95
N LEU A 88 4.59 6.82 -3.72
CA LEU A 88 3.40 7.61 -3.97
C LEU A 88 2.31 6.77 -4.66
N THR A 89 2.68 5.97 -5.66
CA THR A 89 1.73 5.13 -6.37
C THR A 89 1.14 4.06 -5.44
N THR A 90 1.97 3.33 -4.71
CA THR A 90 1.53 2.29 -3.77
C THR A 90 0.70 2.89 -2.62
N GLY A 91 1.19 3.99 -2.03
CA GLY A 91 0.49 4.70 -0.97
C GLY A 91 -0.88 5.23 -1.41
N LEU A 92 -1.01 5.70 -2.66
CA LEU A 92 -2.29 6.16 -3.20
C LEU A 92 -3.33 5.03 -3.22
N PHE A 93 -2.96 3.82 -3.67
CA PHE A 93 -3.89 2.68 -3.69
C PHE A 93 -4.29 2.22 -2.29
N VAL A 94 -3.36 2.15 -1.35
CA VAL A 94 -3.64 1.76 0.03
C VAL A 94 -4.54 2.80 0.70
N ASN A 95 -4.22 4.09 0.56
CA ASN A 95 -5.05 5.16 1.11
C ASN A 95 -6.44 5.22 0.46
N ALA A 96 -6.54 5.01 -0.86
CA ALA A 96 -7.83 4.94 -1.56
C ALA A 96 -8.69 3.79 -1.03
N ALA A 97 -8.12 2.62 -0.76
CA ALA A 97 -8.83 1.50 -0.15
C ALA A 97 -9.37 1.86 1.24
N SER A 98 -8.56 2.50 2.10
CA SER A 98 -9.00 2.97 3.42
C SER A 98 -10.09 4.05 3.32
N VAL A 99 -10.02 4.96 2.36
CA VAL A 99 -11.07 5.96 2.12
C VAL A 99 -12.39 5.28 1.70
N ILE A 100 -12.34 4.27 0.84
CA ILE A 100 -13.52 3.49 0.44
C ILE A 100 -14.19 2.83 1.66
N MET A 101 -13.40 2.27 2.57
CA MET A 101 -13.94 1.70 3.80
C MET A 101 -14.63 2.76 4.67
N ARG A 102 -14.02 3.95 4.79
CA ARG A 102 -14.64 5.08 5.53
C ARG A 102 -15.93 5.56 4.87
N LEU A 103 -16.03 5.52 3.55
CA LEU A 103 -17.29 5.80 2.83
C LEU A 103 -18.37 4.77 3.16
N GLY A 104 -18.02 3.53 3.49
CA GLY A 104 -18.94 2.54 4.01
C GLY A 104 -19.63 2.98 5.32
N VAL A 105 -18.89 3.66 6.23
CA VAL A 105 -19.50 4.26 7.44
C VAL A 105 -20.47 5.37 7.08
N ALA A 106 -20.06 6.26 6.17
CA ALA A 106 -20.92 7.38 5.74
C ALA A 106 -22.22 6.89 5.09
N THR A 107 -22.14 5.89 4.22
CA THR A 107 -23.33 5.28 3.59
C THR A 107 -24.22 4.60 4.62
N THR A 108 -23.67 3.98 5.65
CA THR A 108 -24.44 3.37 6.76
C THR A 108 -25.20 4.45 7.54
N ILE A 109 -24.57 5.59 7.83
CA ILE A 109 -25.22 6.70 8.52
C ILE A 109 -26.34 7.26 7.68
N LEU A 110 -26.13 7.51 6.39
CA LEU A 110 -27.13 8.05 5.48
C LEU A 110 -28.33 7.11 5.32
N THR A 111 -28.05 5.81 5.11
CA THR A 111 -29.10 4.80 4.99
C THR A 111 -29.87 4.65 6.29
N GLY A 112 -29.16 4.61 7.43
CA GLY A 112 -29.79 4.50 8.75
C GLY A 112 -30.66 5.73 9.10
N ALA A 113 -30.17 6.94 8.81
CA ALA A 113 -30.94 8.15 9.00
C ALA A 113 -32.23 8.15 8.16
N SER A 114 -32.13 7.74 6.90
CA SER A 114 -33.29 7.60 6.01
C SER A 114 -34.33 6.58 6.55
N LEU A 115 -33.86 5.45 7.09
CA LEU A 115 -34.72 4.43 7.67
C LEU A 115 -35.37 4.87 9.00
N ILE A 116 -34.69 5.68 9.81
CA ILE A 116 -35.26 6.29 11.02
C ILE A 116 -36.36 7.29 10.65
N LEU A 117 -36.11 8.17 9.68
CA LEU A 117 -37.09 9.13 9.20
C LEU A 117 -38.35 8.47 8.62
N SER A 118 -38.22 7.30 8.04
CA SER A 118 -39.33 6.49 7.54
C SER A 118 -40.00 5.63 8.63
N GLY A 119 -39.54 5.67 9.87
CA GLY A 119 -40.08 4.92 11.00
C GLY A 119 -39.86 3.40 10.96
N GLN A 120 -38.92 2.94 10.11
CA GLN A 120 -38.66 1.51 9.93
C GLN A 120 -37.68 0.94 10.95
N ILE A 121 -36.78 1.75 11.49
CA ILE A 121 -35.81 1.36 12.51
C ILE A 121 -35.75 2.39 13.64
N ASP A 122 -35.36 1.92 14.82
CA ASP A 122 -35.12 2.79 15.98
C ASP A 122 -33.68 3.34 15.97
N PHE A 123 -33.48 4.51 16.55
CA PHE A 123 -32.15 5.13 16.71
C PHE A 123 -31.14 4.19 17.39
N MET A 124 -31.60 3.39 18.36
CA MET A 124 -30.75 2.42 19.06
C MET A 124 -30.15 1.36 18.10
N VAL A 125 -30.89 0.94 17.08
CA VAL A 125 -30.43 -0.01 16.06
C VAL A 125 -29.31 0.63 15.24
N LEU A 126 -29.46 1.85 14.75
CA LEU A 126 -28.41 2.56 14.03
C LEU A 126 -27.16 2.74 14.89
N PHE A 127 -27.33 3.13 16.15
CA PHE A 127 -26.21 3.29 17.08
C PHE A 127 -25.44 1.98 17.30
N LEU A 128 -26.15 0.87 17.44
CA LEU A 128 -25.55 -0.47 17.50
C LEU A 128 -24.73 -0.83 16.24
N PHE A 129 -25.27 -0.54 15.06
CA PHE A 129 -24.57 -0.75 13.80
C PHE A 129 -23.28 0.09 13.73
N LEU A 130 -23.31 1.36 14.16
CA LEU A 130 -22.14 2.22 14.18
C LEU A 130 -21.06 1.74 15.17
N LEU A 131 -21.45 1.24 16.32
CA LEU A 131 -20.52 0.64 17.28
C LEU A 131 -19.84 -0.62 16.70
N VAL A 132 -20.61 -1.46 16.04
CA VAL A 132 -20.08 -2.70 15.44
C VAL A 132 -19.17 -2.38 14.26
N ILE A 133 -19.56 -1.45 13.38
CA ILE A 133 -18.78 -1.10 12.18
C ILE A 133 -17.40 -0.56 12.55
N THR A 134 -17.28 0.29 13.57
CA THR A 134 -16.01 0.84 14.03
C THR A 134 -15.08 -0.25 14.58
N ARG A 135 -15.63 -1.29 15.21
CA ARG A 135 -14.86 -2.43 15.72
C ARG A 135 -14.47 -3.42 14.62
N VAL A 136 -15.36 -3.61 13.65
CA VAL A 136 -15.13 -4.55 12.53
C VAL A 136 -14.14 -3.98 11.51
N TYR A 137 -14.14 -2.67 11.26
CA TYR A 137 -13.28 -2.07 10.26
C TYR A 137 -11.80 -2.02 10.67
N ALA A 138 -11.49 -1.89 11.96
CA ALA A 138 -10.11 -1.84 12.44
C ALA A 138 -9.25 -3.05 12.00
N PRO A 139 -9.70 -4.32 12.17
CA PRO A 139 -8.93 -5.47 11.70
C PRO A 139 -8.84 -5.55 10.16
N PHE A 140 -9.83 -5.02 9.43
CA PHE A 140 -9.75 -4.96 7.96
C PHE A 140 -8.74 -3.94 7.48
N ASP A 141 -8.67 -2.73 8.08
CA ASP A 141 -7.63 -1.74 7.78
C ASP A 141 -6.24 -2.30 8.05
N GLN A 142 -6.04 -3.00 9.15
CA GLN A 142 -4.77 -3.68 9.46
C GLN A 142 -4.44 -4.78 8.44
N SER A 143 -5.44 -5.56 8.04
CA SER A 143 -5.27 -6.61 7.03
C SER A 143 -4.89 -6.04 5.67
N LEU A 144 -5.49 -4.92 5.26
CA LEU A 144 -5.14 -4.23 4.01
C LEU A 144 -3.67 -3.79 4.01
N ALA A 145 -3.19 -3.21 5.12
CA ALA A 145 -1.80 -2.79 5.27
C ALA A 145 -0.84 -4.00 5.21
N LEU A 146 -1.13 -5.07 5.95
CA LEU A 146 -0.32 -6.29 5.96
C LEU A 146 -0.27 -6.98 4.59
N ILE A 147 -1.39 -7.03 3.86
CA ILE A 147 -1.42 -7.60 2.50
C ILE A 147 -0.57 -6.76 1.55
N ALA A 148 -0.60 -5.44 1.66
CA ALA A 148 0.26 -4.57 0.86
C ALA A 148 1.75 -4.83 1.13
N GLU A 149 2.14 -4.99 2.39
CA GLU A 149 3.51 -5.34 2.79
C GLU A 149 3.91 -6.74 2.30
N MET A 150 3.01 -7.72 2.37
CA MET A 150 3.24 -9.06 1.83
C MET A 150 3.53 -9.04 0.33
N PHE A 151 2.83 -8.22 -0.46
CA PHE A 151 3.09 -8.11 -1.89
C PHE A 151 4.49 -7.57 -2.20
N ILE A 152 5.00 -6.65 -1.38
CA ILE A 152 6.36 -6.12 -1.50
C ILE A 152 7.39 -7.18 -1.07
N SER A 153 7.11 -7.93 -0.01
CA SER A 153 7.98 -8.97 0.52
C SER A 153 8.10 -10.19 -0.40
N GLN A 154 7.03 -10.59 -1.10
CA GLN A 154 7.07 -11.71 -2.05
C GLN A 154 8.14 -11.54 -3.13
N VAL A 155 8.31 -10.33 -3.66
CA VAL A 155 9.35 -10.04 -4.66
C VAL A 155 10.78 -10.30 -4.12
N SER A 156 10.97 -10.20 -2.80
CA SER A 156 12.26 -10.51 -2.17
C SER A 156 12.46 -12.01 -1.96
N ALA A 157 11.38 -12.71 -1.59
CA ALA A 157 11.40 -14.16 -1.40
C ALA A 157 11.64 -14.92 -2.74
N ASP A 158 11.01 -14.45 -3.83
CA ASP A 158 11.18 -15.05 -5.15
C ASP A 158 12.64 -15.00 -5.61
N ARG A 159 13.37 -13.92 -5.31
CA ARG A 159 14.81 -13.82 -5.63
C ARG A 159 15.70 -14.75 -4.79
N ILE A 160 15.35 -14.96 -3.54
CA ILE A 160 16.08 -15.90 -2.69
C ILE A 160 15.93 -17.33 -3.26
N ASN A 161 14.73 -17.69 -3.71
CA ASN A 161 14.49 -18.97 -4.35
C ASN A 161 15.24 -19.12 -5.67
N GLU A 162 15.34 -18.06 -6.48
CA GLU A 162 16.10 -18.07 -7.74
C GLU A 162 17.60 -18.37 -7.51
N ILE A 163 18.17 -17.89 -6.38
CA ILE A 163 19.57 -18.18 -5.99
C ILE A 163 19.74 -19.64 -5.53
N TYR A 164 18.71 -20.24 -4.91
CA TYR A 164 18.78 -21.64 -4.46
C TYR A 164 18.56 -22.67 -5.58
N GLU A 165 17.92 -22.26 -6.68
CA GLU A 165 17.68 -23.12 -7.84
C GLU A 165 18.83 -23.10 -8.88
N THR A 166 19.85 -22.23 -8.67
CA THR A 166 21.07 -22.15 -9.52
C THR A 166 22.23 -22.85 -8.86
#